data_3da408619af9bfbcf1d3bca3c8e174a5
#
_entry.id   3da408619af9bfbcf1d3bca3c8e174a5
#
_cell.length_a   1.000
_cell.length_b   1.000
_cell.length_c   1.000
_cell.angle_alpha   90.00
_cell.angle_beta   90.00
_cell.angle_gamma   90.00
#
_symmetry.space_group_name_H-M   'P 1'
#
loop_
_entity.id
_entity.type
_entity.pdbx_description
1 polymer ?
#
loop_
_entity_poly.entity_id
_entity_poly.type
_entity_poly.pdbx_seq_one_letter_code
_entity_poly.pdbx_strand_id
1 'polypeptide(L)'
;MYSREMILEAAQKLSASIQSLETIQHYQRIETQIHQNEQISQYMAELKQNQKQSVNLQNYDKPVAFARSEEKIEEIQTKINEIPIVNEFKTAQQEANDLLHVIIGTLSARIEQENIEAEDNQTHE
;
A
#
# COMPACT_ATOMS: atom_id res chain seq x y z
N MET A 1 -8.68 0.54 34.11
CA MET A 1 -8.78 -0.38 32.95
C MET A 1 -9.41 0.35 31.77
N TYR A 2 -8.82 0.22 30.62
CA TYR A 2 -9.31 0.90 29.40
C TYR A 2 -10.46 0.10 28.77
N SER A 3 -11.58 0.76 28.52
CA SER A 3 -12.69 0.16 27.79
C SER A 3 -12.37 0.03 26.28
N ARG A 4 -13.12 -0.82 25.58
CA ARG A 4 -13.01 -0.96 24.12
C ARG A 4 -13.25 0.38 23.41
N GLU A 5 -14.21 1.17 23.90
CA GLU A 5 -14.52 2.49 23.33
C GLU A 5 -13.35 3.47 23.47
N MET A 6 -12.66 3.46 24.62
CA MET A 6 -11.48 4.30 24.87
C MET A 6 -10.32 3.92 23.93
N ILE A 7 -10.12 2.63 23.70
CA ILE A 7 -9.09 2.13 22.78
C ILE A 7 -9.40 2.56 21.35
N LEU A 8 -10.66 2.41 20.91
CA LEU A 8 -11.09 2.83 19.57
C LEU A 8 -10.95 4.34 19.38
N GLU A 9 -11.29 5.12 20.39
CA GLU A 9 -11.13 6.58 20.35
C GLU A 9 -9.67 6.99 20.22
N ALA A 10 -8.78 6.36 20.99
CA ALA A 10 -7.33 6.61 20.91
C ALA A 10 -6.80 6.23 19.52
N ALA A 11 -7.25 5.11 18.95
CA ALA A 11 -6.86 4.68 17.62
C ALA A 11 -7.34 5.65 16.55
N GLN A 12 -8.54 6.20 16.68
CA GLN A 12 -9.08 7.21 15.77
C GLN A 12 -8.29 8.51 15.82
N LYS A 13 -7.90 8.95 17.00
CA LYS A 13 -7.05 10.14 17.18
C LYS A 13 -5.68 9.94 16.54
N LEU A 14 -5.08 8.78 16.73
CA LEU A 14 -3.81 8.42 16.10
C LEU A 14 -3.93 8.42 14.58
N SER A 15 -4.97 7.79 14.06
CA SER A 15 -5.26 7.77 12.62
C SER A 15 -5.39 9.18 12.04
N ALA A 16 -6.12 10.06 12.71
CA ALA A 16 -6.28 11.45 12.30
C ALA A 16 -4.93 12.20 12.30
N SER A 17 -4.11 11.96 13.30
CA SER A 17 -2.77 12.55 13.38
C SER A 17 -1.87 12.08 12.24
N ILE A 18 -1.89 10.78 11.92
CA ILE A 18 -1.13 10.21 10.80
C ILE A 18 -1.59 10.82 9.48
N GLN A 19 -2.91 10.92 9.27
CA GLN A 19 -3.47 11.51 8.05
C GLN A 19 -3.11 12.99 7.87
N SER A 20 -2.78 13.69 8.96
CA SER A 20 -2.35 15.09 8.90
C SER A 20 -0.89 15.27 8.52
N LEU A 21 -0.08 14.21 8.52
CA LEU A 21 1.33 14.29 8.15
C LEU A 21 1.48 14.59 6.65
N GLU A 22 2.44 15.47 6.33
CA GLU A 22 2.63 15.93 4.96
C GLU A 22 2.94 14.79 4.00
N THR A 23 3.77 13.82 4.40
CA THR A 23 4.12 12.65 3.59
C THR A 23 2.87 11.84 3.23
N ILE A 24 1.95 11.67 4.17
CA ILE A 24 0.69 10.94 3.96
C ILE A 24 -0.25 11.75 3.06
N GLN A 25 -0.37 13.05 3.29
CA GLN A 25 -1.20 13.93 2.46
C GLN A 25 -0.68 13.98 1.02
N HIS A 26 0.64 14.03 0.83
CA HIS A 26 1.26 13.98 -0.48
C HIS A 26 0.91 12.69 -1.21
N TYR A 27 1.05 11.55 -0.53
CA TYR A 27 0.65 10.25 -1.08
C TYR A 27 -0.82 10.23 -1.49
N GLN A 28 -1.71 10.72 -0.64
CA GLN A 28 -3.15 10.75 -0.92
C GLN A 28 -3.49 11.64 -2.12
N ARG A 29 -2.81 12.77 -2.27
CA ARG A 29 -3.01 13.65 -3.44
C ARG A 29 -2.60 12.97 -4.74
N ILE A 30 -1.44 12.31 -4.75
CA ILE A 30 -0.96 11.59 -5.94
C ILE A 30 -1.86 10.40 -6.25
N GLU A 31 -2.31 9.66 -5.25
CA GLU A 31 -3.27 8.57 -5.41
C GLU A 31 -4.56 9.04 -6.08
N THR A 32 -5.09 10.17 -5.65
CA THR A 32 -6.27 10.79 -6.26
C THR A 32 -6.03 11.15 -7.72
N GLN A 33 -4.87 11.73 -8.03
CA GLN A 33 -4.51 12.09 -9.41
C GLN A 33 -4.39 10.85 -10.31
N ILE A 34 -3.84 9.75 -9.80
CA ILE A 34 -3.75 8.49 -10.53
C ILE A 34 -5.14 7.93 -10.82
N HIS A 35 -6.03 7.93 -9.84
CA HIS A 35 -7.40 7.46 -10.02
C HIS A 35 -8.21 8.30 -11.00
N GLN A 36 -7.86 9.55 -11.18
CA GLN A 36 -8.52 10.46 -12.12
C GLN A 36 -7.87 10.44 -13.51
N ASN A 37 -6.73 9.79 -13.68
CA ASN A 37 -6.03 9.74 -14.96
C ASN A 37 -6.66 8.71 -15.90
N GLU A 38 -7.27 9.20 -16.98
CA GLU A 38 -7.97 8.35 -17.95
C GLU A 38 -7.04 7.40 -18.69
N GLN A 39 -5.83 7.85 -19.03
CA GLN A 39 -4.85 7.01 -19.73
C GLN A 39 -4.43 5.82 -18.89
N ILE A 40 -4.15 6.05 -17.60
CA ILE A 40 -3.82 4.98 -16.65
C ILE A 40 -5.01 4.02 -16.51
N SER A 41 -6.21 4.56 -16.39
CA SER A 41 -7.43 3.76 -16.27
C SER A 41 -7.62 2.85 -17.48
N GLN A 42 -7.38 3.37 -18.68
CA GLN A 42 -7.46 2.58 -19.92
C GLN A 42 -6.40 1.47 -19.97
N TYR A 43 -5.16 1.78 -19.62
CA TYR A 43 -4.09 0.77 -19.57
C TYR A 43 -4.37 -0.30 -18.52
N MET A 44 -4.90 0.08 -17.36
CA MET A 44 -5.25 -0.87 -16.30
C MET A 44 -6.38 -1.80 -16.74
N ALA A 45 -7.37 -1.29 -17.47
CA ALA A 45 -8.44 -2.10 -18.03
C ALA A 45 -7.91 -3.10 -19.06
N GLU A 46 -7.04 -2.67 -19.97
CA GLU A 46 -6.38 -3.53 -20.96
C GLU A 46 -5.51 -4.59 -20.27
N LEU A 47 -4.75 -4.20 -19.26
CA LEU A 47 -3.91 -5.10 -18.49
C LEU A 47 -4.74 -6.20 -17.84
N LYS A 48 -5.83 -5.84 -17.18
CA LYS A 48 -6.73 -6.78 -16.51
C LYS A 48 -7.35 -7.77 -17.51
N GLN A 49 -7.77 -7.27 -18.68
CA GLN A 49 -8.36 -8.12 -19.72
C GLN A 49 -7.33 -9.09 -20.29
N ASN A 50 -6.10 -8.64 -20.56
CA ASN A 50 -5.03 -9.48 -21.06
C ASN A 50 -4.57 -10.51 -20.02
N GLN A 51 -4.53 -10.16 -18.74
CA GLN A 51 -4.23 -11.10 -17.67
C GLN A 51 -5.27 -12.21 -17.60
N LYS A 52 -6.55 -11.87 -17.72
CA LYS A 52 -7.65 -12.85 -17.73
C LYS A 52 -7.55 -13.76 -18.95
N GLN A 53 -7.26 -13.21 -20.12
CA GLN A 53 -7.09 -13.98 -21.34
C GLN A 53 -5.88 -14.91 -21.24
N SER A 54 -4.78 -14.44 -20.65
CA SER A 54 -3.57 -15.22 -20.46
C SER A 54 -3.82 -16.47 -19.59
N VAL A 55 -4.56 -16.31 -18.50
CA VAL A 55 -4.96 -17.42 -17.63
C VAL A 55 -5.80 -18.44 -18.41
N ASN A 56 -6.75 -17.98 -19.22
CA ASN A 56 -7.57 -18.86 -20.05
C ASN A 56 -6.73 -19.63 -21.08
N LEU A 57 -5.80 -18.95 -21.74
CA LEU A 57 -4.91 -19.58 -22.72
C LEU A 57 -4.00 -20.64 -22.09
N GLN A 58 -3.53 -20.38 -20.87
CA GLN A 58 -2.75 -21.35 -20.13
C GLN A 58 -3.58 -22.59 -19.79
N ASN A 59 -4.82 -22.40 -19.35
CA ASN A 59 -5.73 -23.48 -19.00
C ASN A 59 -6.14 -24.35 -20.21
N TYR A 60 -6.18 -23.76 -21.39
CA TYR A 60 -6.52 -24.47 -22.64
C TYR A 60 -5.30 -25.00 -23.40
N ASP A 61 -4.12 -24.95 -22.79
CA ASP A 61 -2.85 -25.46 -23.32
C ASP A 61 -2.53 -24.91 -24.71
N LYS A 62 -2.49 -23.58 -24.81
CA LYS A 62 -2.15 -22.85 -26.04
C LYS A 62 -0.85 -22.05 -25.84
N PRO A 63 0.32 -22.69 -25.91
CA PRO A 63 1.59 -22.07 -25.49
C PRO A 63 1.98 -20.86 -26.35
N VAL A 64 1.72 -20.87 -27.66
CA VAL A 64 2.09 -19.77 -28.54
C VAL A 64 1.22 -18.54 -28.26
N ALA A 65 -0.10 -18.73 -28.14
CA ALA A 65 -1.03 -17.64 -27.82
C ALA A 65 -0.80 -17.11 -26.41
N PHE A 66 -0.47 -17.98 -25.46
CA PHE A 66 -0.10 -17.61 -24.09
C PHE A 66 1.13 -16.71 -24.08
N ALA A 67 2.20 -17.09 -24.78
CA ALA A 67 3.43 -16.32 -24.87
C ALA A 67 3.18 -14.93 -25.47
N ARG A 68 2.34 -14.81 -26.49
CA ARG A 68 1.96 -13.52 -27.07
C ARG A 68 1.17 -12.66 -26.10
N SER A 69 0.29 -13.27 -25.33
CA SER A 69 -0.51 -12.59 -24.32
C SER A 69 0.38 -12.04 -23.19
N GLU A 70 1.36 -12.84 -22.72
CA GLU A 70 2.33 -12.40 -21.71
C GLU A 70 3.21 -11.27 -22.23
N GLU A 71 3.64 -11.32 -23.47
CA GLU A 71 4.41 -10.24 -24.10
C GLU A 71 3.60 -8.94 -24.15
N LYS A 72 2.31 -9.03 -24.47
CA LYS A 72 1.42 -7.88 -24.50
C LYS A 72 1.21 -7.28 -23.09
N ILE A 73 1.09 -8.13 -22.07
CA ILE A 73 1.00 -7.71 -20.67
C ILE A 73 2.25 -6.91 -20.28
N GLU A 74 3.43 -7.43 -20.60
CA GLU A 74 4.70 -6.75 -20.32
C GLU A 74 4.79 -5.40 -21.04
N GLU A 75 4.35 -5.34 -22.29
CA GLU A 75 4.31 -4.10 -23.06
C GLU A 75 3.41 -3.04 -22.41
N ILE A 76 2.22 -3.44 -21.97
CA ILE A 76 1.28 -2.54 -21.26
C ILE A 76 1.88 -2.06 -19.94
N GLN A 77 2.50 -2.96 -19.17
CA GLN A 77 3.16 -2.61 -17.90
C GLN A 77 4.29 -1.60 -18.12
N THR A 78 5.06 -1.77 -19.20
CA THR A 78 6.12 -0.82 -19.58
C THR A 78 5.54 0.56 -19.89
N LYS A 79 4.43 0.62 -20.64
CA LYS A 79 3.77 1.88 -20.96
C LYS A 79 3.25 2.59 -19.71
N ILE A 80 2.68 1.85 -18.76
CA ILE A 80 2.23 2.40 -17.48
C ILE A 80 3.42 2.99 -16.71
N ASN A 81 4.53 2.26 -16.65
CA ASN A 81 5.72 2.68 -15.91
C ASN A 81 6.44 3.89 -16.54
N GLU A 82 6.19 4.19 -17.80
CA GLU A 82 6.72 5.37 -18.47
C GLU A 82 5.95 6.65 -18.16
N ILE A 83 4.76 6.56 -17.60
CA ILE A 83 3.96 7.72 -17.23
C ILE A 83 4.56 8.36 -15.98
N PRO A 84 4.95 9.65 -16.02
CA PRO A 84 5.67 10.28 -14.90
C PRO A 84 4.94 10.21 -13.56
N ILE A 85 3.62 10.41 -13.54
CA ILE A 85 2.83 10.36 -12.31
C ILE A 85 2.89 8.98 -11.63
N VAL A 86 3.09 7.90 -12.39
CA VAL A 86 3.23 6.54 -11.85
C VAL A 86 4.51 6.41 -11.05
N ASN A 87 5.61 6.99 -11.53
CA ASN A 87 6.88 7.01 -10.79
C ASN A 87 6.79 7.88 -9.54
N GLU A 88 6.13 9.02 -9.63
CA GLU A 88 5.86 9.87 -8.47
C GLU A 88 5.02 9.13 -7.43
N PHE A 89 4.02 8.38 -7.87
CA PHE A 89 3.19 7.56 -6.98
C PHE A 89 4.02 6.49 -6.26
N LYS A 90 4.87 5.76 -6.98
CA LYS A 90 5.73 4.73 -6.40
C LYS A 90 6.66 5.31 -5.33
N THR A 91 7.25 6.47 -5.60
CA THR A 91 8.12 7.17 -4.65
C THR A 91 7.33 7.62 -3.42
N ALA A 92 6.17 8.23 -3.62
CA ALA A 92 5.31 8.68 -2.52
C ALA A 92 4.80 7.52 -1.68
N GLN A 93 4.46 6.39 -2.31
CA GLN A 93 4.04 5.17 -1.64
C GLN A 93 5.17 4.60 -0.77
N GLN A 94 6.38 4.56 -1.28
CA GLN A 94 7.55 4.08 -0.54
C GLN A 94 7.82 4.96 0.68
N GLU A 95 7.78 6.28 0.51
CA GLU A 95 7.98 7.23 1.60
C GLU A 95 6.89 7.09 2.67
N ALA A 96 5.63 6.92 2.26
CA ALA A 96 4.51 6.71 3.18
C ALA A 96 4.66 5.39 3.95
N ASN A 97 5.03 4.30 3.27
CA ASN A 97 5.27 3.00 3.89
C ASN A 97 6.42 3.06 4.89
N ASP A 98 7.53 3.71 4.54
CA ASP A 98 8.69 3.86 5.42
C ASP A 98 8.31 4.62 6.69
N LEU A 99 7.56 5.70 6.55
CA LEU A 99 7.06 6.49 7.68
C LEU A 99 6.15 5.66 8.59
N LEU A 100 5.20 4.92 8.01
CA LEU A 100 4.29 4.06 8.77
C LEU A 100 5.05 2.96 9.52
N HIS A 101 6.07 2.37 8.91
CA HIS A 101 6.92 1.38 9.56
C HIS A 101 7.67 1.96 10.77
N VAL A 102 8.19 3.19 10.66
CA VAL A 102 8.83 3.89 11.78
C VAL A 102 7.82 4.14 12.90
N ILE A 103 6.62 4.59 12.59
CA ILE A 103 5.57 4.85 13.57
C ILE A 103 5.19 3.55 14.30
N ILE A 104 4.92 2.49 13.56
CA ILE A 104 4.54 1.18 14.12
C ILE A 104 5.67 0.61 14.97
N GLY A 105 6.90 0.68 14.49
CA GLY A 105 8.08 0.21 15.23
C GLY A 105 8.29 0.96 16.53
N THR A 106 8.11 2.28 16.51
CA THR A 106 8.21 3.12 17.69
C THR A 106 7.13 2.79 18.72
N LEU A 107 5.87 2.62 18.27
CA LEU A 107 4.77 2.24 19.15
C LEU A 107 5.01 0.87 19.79
N SER A 108 5.43 -0.12 18.99
CA SER A 108 5.70 -1.47 19.49
C SER A 108 6.83 -1.45 20.53
N ALA A 109 7.91 -0.73 20.28
CA ALA A 109 9.03 -0.61 21.21
C ALA A 109 8.62 0.06 22.54
N ARG A 110 7.79 1.11 22.46
CA ARG A 110 7.28 1.80 23.65
C ARG A 110 6.36 0.91 24.47
N ILE A 111 5.49 0.16 23.83
CA ILE A 111 4.57 -0.77 24.52
C ILE A 111 5.36 -1.87 25.22
N GLU A 112 6.37 -2.46 24.57
CA GLU A 112 7.22 -3.49 25.17
C GLU A 112 7.99 -2.93 26.39
N GLN A 113 8.55 -1.73 26.27
CA GLN A 113 9.28 -1.08 27.36
C GLN A 113 8.39 -0.87 28.58
N GLU A 114 7.17 -0.38 28.38
CA GLU A 114 6.21 -0.17 29.47
C GLU A 114 5.80 -1.50 30.13
N ASN A 115 5.63 -2.57 29.37
CA ASN A 115 5.35 -3.90 29.90
C ASN A 115 6.49 -4.43 30.76
N ILE A 116 7.74 -4.24 30.34
CA ILE A 116 8.93 -4.64 31.11
C ILE A 116 9.00 -3.86 32.43
N GLU A 117 8.78 -2.54 32.40
CA GLU A 117 8.77 -1.70 33.60
C GLU A 117 7.63 -2.10 34.56
N ALA A 118 6.45 -2.46 34.03
CA ALA A 118 5.34 -2.90 34.84
C ALA A 118 5.63 -4.26 35.51
N GLU A 119 6.26 -5.19 34.80
CA GLU A 119 6.69 -6.48 35.37
C GLU A 119 7.75 -6.31 36.44
N ASP A 120 8.75 -5.45 36.25
CA ASP A 120 9.77 -5.14 37.21
C ASP A 120 9.18 -4.53 38.49
N ASN A 121 8.22 -3.62 38.36
CA ASN A 121 7.52 -3.03 39.49
C ASN A 121 6.70 -4.04 40.29
N GLN A 122 6.15 -5.06 39.62
CA GLN A 122 5.40 -6.14 40.29
C GLN A 122 6.32 -7.11 41.04
N THR A 123 7.53 -7.34 40.54
CA THR A 123 8.50 -8.24 41.18
C THR A 123 9.21 -7.63 42.38
N HIS A 124 9.17 -6.31 42.56
CA HIS A 124 9.77 -5.59 43.69
C HIS A 124 8.82 -5.36 44.86
N GLU A 125 7.55 -5.70 44.71
CA GLU A 125 6.58 -5.71 45.79
C GLU A 125 6.47 -7.11 46.43
#